data_0ef70583471a0c9144a286360b670265
#
_entry.id   0ef70583471a0c9144a286360b670265
#
_cell.length_a   1.000
_cell.length_b   1.000
_cell.length_c   1.000
_cell.angle_alpha   90.00
_cell.angle_beta   90.00
_cell.angle_gamma   90.00
#
_symmetry.space_group_name_H-M   'P 1'
#
loop_
_entity.id
_entity.type
_entity.pdbx_description
1 polymer ?
#
loop_
_entity_poly.entity_id
_entity_poly.type
_entity_poly.pdbx_seq_one_letter_code
_entity_poly.pdbx_strand_id
1 'polypeptide(L)'
;MSQRADFARVKKTGQAKAGRFVILSTLEDPSLLTIRTGFITTKRSGKAHDRSLLRRRFRSLVQAHAPAFVEIRRYLVTIARPGCAEATFAELEADWLRQARRLSLFPRPAEKL
;
A
#
# COMPACT_ATOMS: atom_id res chain seq x y z
N MET A 1 6.31 -8.52 5.52
CA MET A 1 5.37 -8.71 6.65
C MET A 1 4.59 -9.99 6.44
N SER A 2 4.82 -10.92 7.31
CA SER A 2 4.02 -12.14 7.26
C SER A 2 3.42 -12.43 8.64
N GLN A 3 3.82 -11.66 9.64
CA GLN A 3 3.39 -11.89 11.00
C GLN A 3 2.04 -11.21 11.26
N ARG A 4 1.12 -11.97 11.81
CA ARG A 4 -0.19 -11.43 12.16
C ARG A 4 -0.07 -10.25 13.12
N ALA A 5 0.89 -10.30 14.03
CA ALA A 5 1.11 -9.22 14.98
C ALA A 5 1.49 -7.92 14.29
N ASP A 6 2.27 -7.98 13.20
CA ASP A 6 2.64 -6.80 12.44
C ASP A 6 1.42 -6.15 11.79
N PHE A 7 0.54 -6.96 11.18
CA PHE A 7 -0.68 -6.43 10.58
C PHE A 7 -1.57 -5.78 11.63
N ALA A 8 -1.73 -6.44 12.77
CA ALA A 8 -2.57 -5.92 13.85
C ALA A 8 -2.02 -4.59 14.38
N ARG A 9 -0.70 -4.50 14.50
CA ARG A 9 -0.05 -3.30 15.01
C ARG A 9 -0.24 -2.13 14.05
N VAL A 10 -0.07 -2.35 12.75
CA VAL A 10 -0.28 -1.31 11.75
C VAL A 10 -1.74 -0.85 11.77
N LYS A 11 -2.67 -1.79 11.84
CA LYS A 11 -4.08 -1.46 11.88
C LYS A 11 -4.44 -0.62 13.11
N LYS A 12 -3.86 -0.94 14.25
CA LYS A 12 -4.21 -0.31 15.52
C LYS A 12 -3.54 1.04 15.71
N THR A 13 -2.27 1.16 15.34
CA THR A 13 -1.47 2.35 15.65
C THR A 13 -1.02 3.13 14.43
N GLY A 14 -1.20 2.59 13.24
CA GLY A 14 -0.81 3.27 12.01
C GLY A 14 -1.89 4.20 11.52
N GLN A 15 -1.67 4.70 10.29
CA GLN A 15 -2.62 5.54 9.59
C GLN A 15 -3.08 4.82 8.33
N ALA A 16 -4.30 5.08 7.92
CA ALA A 16 -4.86 4.44 6.73
C ALA A 16 -5.68 5.42 5.92
N LYS A 17 -5.68 5.22 4.61
CA LYS A 17 -6.54 5.96 3.69
C LYS A 17 -7.16 4.98 2.72
N ALA A 18 -8.45 5.12 2.51
CA ALA A 18 -9.20 4.25 1.62
C ALA A 18 -9.51 4.97 0.31
N GLY A 19 -9.17 4.32 -0.79
CA GLY A 19 -9.51 4.79 -2.11
C GLY A 19 -10.60 3.94 -2.71
N ARG A 20 -10.77 4.07 -4.01
CA ARG A 20 -11.78 3.31 -4.74
C ARG A 20 -11.41 1.82 -4.80
N PHE A 21 -10.16 1.53 -5.05
CA PHE A 21 -9.70 0.16 -5.30
C PHE A 21 -8.83 -0.39 -4.19
N VAL A 22 -8.16 0.46 -3.42
CA VAL A 22 -7.22 0.01 -2.40
C VAL A 22 -7.36 0.83 -1.13
N ILE A 23 -6.99 0.20 -0.03
CA ILE A 23 -6.75 0.89 1.22
C ILE A 23 -5.26 0.77 1.49
N LEU A 24 -4.60 1.89 1.74
CA LEU A 24 -3.20 1.87 2.18
C LEU A 24 -3.16 2.15 3.67
N SER A 25 -2.38 1.34 4.37
CA SER A 25 -2.17 1.50 5.80
C SER A 25 -0.68 1.49 6.07
N THR A 26 -0.20 2.38 6.93
CA THR A 26 1.23 2.52 7.17
C THR A 26 1.53 2.85 8.62
N LEU A 27 2.72 2.46 9.05
CA LEU A 27 3.23 2.79 10.37
C LEU A 27 4.75 2.91 10.26
N GLU A 28 5.29 4.08 10.62
CA GLU A 28 6.74 4.24 10.67
C GLU A 28 7.32 3.46 11.83
N ASP A 29 8.48 2.88 11.61
CA ASP A 29 9.19 2.13 12.65
C ASP A 29 10.69 2.31 12.42
N PRO A 30 11.33 3.17 13.20
CA PRO A 30 12.78 3.44 13.02
C PRO A 30 13.66 2.22 13.26
N SER A 31 13.14 1.15 13.86
CA SER A 31 13.92 -0.05 14.08
C SER A 31 14.05 -0.88 12.81
N LEU A 32 13.27 -0.57 11.77
CA LEU A 32 13.37 -1.28 10.50
C LEU A 32 14.55 -0.75 9.70
N LEU A 33 15.15 -1.61 8.89
CA LEU A 33 16.21 -1.21 7.99
C LEU A 33 15.66 -0.72 6.66
N THR A 34 14.49 -1.20 6.28
CA THR A 34 13.84 -0.80 5.04
C THR A 34 12.34 -1.05 5.17
N ILE A 35 11.62 -0.77 4.09
CA ILE A 35 10.17 -0.96 4.08
C ILE A 35 9.82 -2.43 4.25
N ARG A 36 8.78 -2.67 5.04
CA ARG A 36 8.16 -3.99 5.20
C ARG A 36 6.75 -3.91 4.63
N THR A 37 6.46 -4.73 3.66
CA THR A 37 5.18 -4.66 2.95
C THR A 37 4.31 -5.85 3.26
N GLY A 38 3.01 -5.62 3.23
CA GLY A 38 2.01 -6.67 3.33
C GLY A 38 0.93 -6.41 2.31
N PHE A 39 0.35 -7.47 1.77
CA PHE A 39 -0.71 -7.36 0.77
C PHE A 39 -1.87 -8.22 1.24
N ILE A 40 -3.04 -7.61 1.37
CA ILE A 40 -4.23 -8.31 1.82
C ILE A 40 -5.21 -8.39 0.66
N THR A 41 -5.56 -9.61 0.29
CA THR A 41 -6.60 -9.88 -0.69
C THR A 41 -7.56 -10.87 -0.06
N THR A 42 -8.84 -10.74 -0.36
CA THR A 42 -9.86 -11.64 0.18
C THR A 42 -10.65 -12.23 -0.96
N LYS A 43 -11.54 -13.15 -0.65
CA LYS A 43 -12.42 -13.74 -1.66
C LYS A 43 -13.27 -12.67 -2.34
N ARG A 44 -13.53 -11.56 -1.66
CA ARG A 44 -14.28 -10.43 -2.24
C ARG A 44 -13.50 -9.69 -3.31
N SER A 45 -12.18 -9.84 -3.33
CA SER A 45 -11.35 -9.18 -4.34
C SER A 45 -11.27 -9.99 -5.64
N GLY A 46 -11.83 -11.21 -5.66
CA GLY A 46 -11.82 -12.04 -6.85
C GLY A 46 -11.44 -13.47 -6.55
N LYS A 47 -11.30 -14.26 -7.59
CA LYS A 47 -10.90 -15.65 -7.49
C LYS A 47 -9.43 -15.77 -7.11
N ALA A 48 -8.99 -16.98 -6.79
CA ALA A 48 -7.61 -17.21 -6.35
C ALA A 48 -6.59 -16.66 -7.34
N HIS A 49 -6.81 -16.84 -8.62
CA HIS A 49 -5.88 -16.36 -9.64
C HIS A 49 -5.91 -14.83 -9.74
N ASP A 50 -7.06 -14.21 -9.55
CA ASP A 50 -7.18 -12.75 -9.51
C ASP A 50 -6.42 -12.19 -8.33
N ARG A 51 -6.52 -12.84 -7.17
CA ARG A 51 -5.83 -12.38 -5.97
C ARG A 51 -4.31 -12.48 -6.12
N SER A 52 -3.83 -13.53 -6.78
CA SER A 52 -2.40 -13.66 -7.05
C SER A 52 -1.91 -12.54 -7.96
N LEU A 53 -2.69 -12.22 -8.99
CA LEU A 53 -2.36 -11.14 -9.89
C LEU A 53 -2.34 -9.80 -9.16
N LEU A 54 -3.32 -9.56 -8.29
CA LEU A 54 -3.37 -8.33 -7.51
C LEU A 54 -2.14 -8.17 -6.61
N ARG A 55 -1.74 -9.24 -5.92
CA ARG A 55 -0.55 -9.18 -5.08
C ARG A 55 0.69 -8.87 -5.89
N ARG A 56 0.79 -9.43 -7.08
CA ARG A 56 1.91 -9.15 -7.98
C ARG A 56 1.92 -7.68 -8.41
N ARG A 57 0.74 -7.16 -8.76
CA ARG A 57 0.60 -5.76 -9.16
C ARG A 57 0.95 -4.81 -8.01
N PHE A 58 0.47 -5.11 -6.80
CA PHE A 58 0.79 -4.29 -5.63
C PHE A 58 2.29 -4.29 -5.35
N ARG A 59 2.93 -5.46 -5.48
CA ARG A 59 4.38 -5.54 -5.30
C ARG A 59 5.11 -4.67 -6.33
N SER A 60 4.63 -4.67 -7.57
CA SER A 60 5.21 -3.82 -8.61
C SER A 60 5.07 -2.34 -8.27
N LEU A 61 3.92 -1.94 -7.72
CA LEU A 61 3.71 -0.54 -7.33
C LEU A 61 4.67 -0.14 -6.23
N VAL A 62 4.86 -0.98 -5.23
CA VAL A 62 5.80 -0.68 -4.16
C VAL A 62 7.22 -0.57 -4.71
N GLN A 63 7.63 -1.52 -5.55
CA GLN A 63 8.97 -1.51 -6.11
C GLN A 63 9.23 -0.26 -6.96
N ALA A 64 8.21 0.19 -7.69
CA ALA A 64 8.36 1.34 -8.55
C ALA A 64 8.40 2.65 -7.75
N HIS A 65 7.68 2.75 -6.67
CA HIS A 65 7.43 4.04 -6.01
C HIS A 65 8.05 4.21 -4.63
N ALA A 66 8.30 3.13 -3.90
CA ALA A 66 8.87 3.24 -2.56
C ALA A 66 10.23 3.95 -2.52
N PRO A 67 11.09 3.85 -3.54
CA PRO A 67 12.35 4.59 -3.51
C PRO A 67 12.19 6.10 -3.41
N ALA A 68 11.01 6.62 -3.78
CA ALA A 68 10.74 8.05 -3.68
C ALA A 68 10.10 8.46 -2.34
N PHE A 69 9.86 7.52 -1.43
CA PHE A 69 9.25 7.83 -0.14
C PHE A 69 10.20 8.65 0.71
N VAL A 70 9.62 9.55 1.53
CA VAL A 70 10.42 10.35 2.45
C VAL A 70 11.06 9.51 3.55
N GLU A 71 10.42 8.40 3.93
CA GLU A 71 10.96 7.50 4.93
C GLU A 71 10.55 6.06 4.60
N ILE A 72 11.53 5.22 4.32
CA ILE A 72 11.26 3.82 3.97
C ILE A 72 11.24 2.88 5.17
N ARG A 73 11.65 3.34 6.34
CA ARG A 73 11.61 2.50 7.55
C ARG A 73 10.19 2.51 8.09
N ARG A 74 9.35 1.73 7.44
CA ARG A 74 7.93 1.67 7.77
C ARG A 74 7.32 0.36 7.34
N TYR A 75 6.18 0.06 7.92
CA TYR A 75 5.29 -0.96 7.41
C TYR A 75 4.34 -0.31 6.43
N LEU A 76 4.02 -1.01 5.35
CA LEU A 76 3.05 -0.54 4.37
C LEU A 76 2.18 -1.72 3.95
N VAL A 77 0.89 -1.63 4.21
CA VAL A 77 -0.06 -2.66 3.86
C VAL A 77 -0.99 -2.14 2.77
N THR A 78 -1.08 -2.87 1.69
CA THR A 78 -2.01 -2.58 0.60
C THR A 78 -3.14 -3.61 0.67
N ILE A 79 -4.36 -3.11 0.82
CA ILE A 79 -5.54 -3.95 0.98
C ILE A 79 -6.42 -3.78 -0.25
N ALA A 80 -6.73 -4.88 -0.92
CA ALA A 80 -7.61 -4.85 -2.09
C ALA A 80 -9.06 -4.67 -1.66
N ARG A 81 -9.76 -3.77 -2.32
CA ARG A 81 -11.19 -3.59 -2.11
C ARG A 81 -11.98 -4.32 -3.17
N PRO A 82 -13.27 -4.59 -2.94
CA PRO A 82 -14.12 -5.19 -3.98
C PRO A 82 -14.07 -4.34 -5.25
N GLY A 83 -14.00 -5.00 -6.40
CA GLY A 83 -13.87 -4.32 -7.69
C GLY A 83 -12.44 -4.11 -8.14
N CYS A 84 -11.48 -4.37 -7.26
CA CYS A 84 -10.07 -4.17 -7.56
C CYS A 84 -9.58 -5.04 -8.72
N ALA A 85 -10.11 -6.27 -8.82
CA ALA A 85 -9.67 -7.20 -9.85
C ALA A 85 -10.07 -6.76 -11.26
N GLU A 86 -11.14 -5.98 -11.40
CA GLU A 86 -11.60 -5.48 -12.69
C GLU A 86 -10.90 -4.20 -13.12
N ALA A 87 -10.14 -3.59 -12.24
CA ALA A 87 -9.44 -2.35 -12.57
C ALA A 87 -8.22 -2.62 -13.43
N THR A 88 -7.90 -1.68 -14.31
CA THR A 88 -6.65 -1.76 -15.05
C THR A 88 -5.49 -1.45 -14.12
N PHE A 89 -4.28 -1.83 -14.53
CA PHE A 89 -3.11 -1.50 -13.73
C PHE A 89 -2.98 0.01 -13.55
N ALA A 90 -3.25 0.78 -14.60
CA ALA A 90 -3.18 2.23 -14.53
C ALA A 90 -4.17 2.81 -13.51
N GLU A 91 -5.36 2.24 -13.44
CA GLU A 91 -6.36 2.66 -12.46
C GLU A 91 -5.92 2.32 -11.03
N LEU A 92 -5.36 1.13 -10.84
CA LEU A 92 -4.84 0.74 -9.55
C LEU A 92 -3.69 1.65 -9.12
N GLU A 93 -2.78 1.94 -10.04
CA GLU A 93 -1.65 2.81 -9.76
C GLU A 93 -2.10 4.22 -9.38
N ALA A 94 -3.05 4.77 -10.14
CA ALA A 94 -3.54 6.11 -9.84
C ALA A 94 -4.16 6.18 -8.45
N ASP A 95 -4.95 5.18 -8.08
CA ASP A 95 -5.59 5.15 -6.78
C ASP A 95 -4.56 4.94 -5.66
N TRP A 96 -3.64 4.02 -5.87
CA TRP A 96 -2.57 3.72 -4.91
C TRP A 96 -1.72 4.97 -4.65
N LEU A 97 -1.32 5.66 -5.72
CA LEU A 97 -0.52 6.88 -5.57
C LEU A 97 -1.29 7.98 -4.86
N ARG A 98 -2.59 8.10 -5.13
CA ARG A 98 -3.41 9.09 -4.45
C ARG A 98 -3.42 8.83 -2.94
N GLN A 99 -3.61 7.57 -2.54
CA GLN A 99 -3.64 7.25 -1.12
C GLN A 99 -2.26 7.41 -0.49
N ALA A 100 -1.20 7.08 -1.21
CA ALA A 100 0.16 7.31 -0.73
C ALA A 100 0.43 8.79 -0.48
N ARG A 101 -0.05 9.66 -1.37
CA ARG A 101 0.08 11.10 -1.16
C ARG A 101 -0.72 11.58 0.04
N ARG A 102 -1.91 11.06 0.22
CA ARG A 102 -2.74 11.41 1.37
C ARG A 102 -2.11 10.98 2.69
N LEU A 103 -1.29 9.95 2.66
CA LEU A 103 -0.54 9.49 3.82
C LEU A 103 0.82 10.19 3.96
N SER A 104 1.11 11.14 3.08
CA SER A 104 2.36 11.90 3.09
C SER A 104 3.60 11.01 2.92
N LEU A 105 3.49 9.96 2.11
CA LEU A 105 4.61 9.06 1.88
C LEU A 105 5.65 9.65 0.94
N PHE A 106 5.26 10.59 0.08
CA PHE A 106 6.16 11.25 -0.86
C PHE A 106 6.57 12.62 -0.35
N PRO A 107 7.74 13.12 -0.80
CA PRO A 107 8.11 14.48 -0.46
C PRO A 107 7.05 15.44 -0.97
N ARG A 108 6.84 16.52 -0.24
CA ARG A 108 5.96 17.57 -0.74
C ARG A 108 6.54 18.10 -2.03
N PRO A 109 5.69 18.52 -2.98
CA PRO A 109 6.19 19.20 -4.17
C PRO A 109 7.12 20.30 -3.73
N ALA A 110 8.20 20.49 -4.47
CA ALA A 110 9.16 21.51 -4.13
C ALA A 110 8.40 22.76 -3.74
N GLU A 111 8.68 23.23 -2.54
CA GLU A 111 8.00 24.42 -2.08
C GLU A 111 8.26 25.49 -3.07
N LYS A 112 7.25 25.93 -3.71
CA LYS A 112 7.41 26.98 -4.70
C LYS A 112 7.64 28.24 -3.96
N LEU A 113 8.75 28.32 -3.42
CA LEU A 113 9.04 29.49 -2.59
C LEU A 113 9.17 30.74 -3.40
#